data_a0a1377300b20720c3b941e4c07b38f5
#
_entry.id   a0a1377300b20720c3b941e4c07b38f5
#
_cell.length_a   1.000
_cell.length_b   1.000
_cell.length_c   1.000
_cell.angle_alpha   90.00
_cell.angle_beta   90.00
_cell.angle_gamma   90.00
#
_symmetry.space_group_name_H-M   'P 1'
#
loop_
_entity.id
_entity.type
_entity.pdbx_description
1 polymer ?
#
loop_
_entity_poly.entity_id
_entity_poly.type
_entity_poly.pdbx_seq_one_letter_code
_entity_poly.pdbx_strand_id
1 'polypeptide(L)'
;MIDFSAYVKYSRPGPRYTSYPTAPEFSDKFSYEAYVKELENRDKKRPLSLYLHLPFCRSACYFCGCNVIYTSKEDRKERYIRYIEKELEILARHLDTSTEVLQMHFGGGTPTFYNAAQLDEIIKLIKAKFKNFSKEAEISCEIDPRFLTNEQLDVLISHGFNRISYGVQDFDEKVQKEIHRIQPYEITQNAVKMAREKGIKSINMDLIYGLPYQSLESFKKTLELALTLDPDRLAVFNYAHVPWIKKSMRKFDETTLPNPEVKLEILKFTAEFLTKNGYKMIGMDHFAKPNDELFGALANGTLHRNFQGYTTKGGADLIGIGITSIGECKRHYAQNHKDMDEYEKAIDSGKLPYAKGIYLSDEDLLRKSVIMNLMSNFGLDIKAIENEFHINFFEHFKDELEELKNLSEFVNVTADKISVNETGTLIIRNIAMCFD
;
A
#
# COMPACT_ATOMS: atom_id res chain seq x y z
N MET A 1 4.41 -16.62 22.85
CA MET A 1 5.34 -17.05 21.74
C MET A 1 4.49 -17.45 20.55
N ILE A 2 4.78 -16.87 19.39
CA ILE A 2 4.00 -17.13 18.16
C ILE A 2 4.18 -18.58 17.72
N ASP A 3 3.09 -19.30 17.50
CA ASP A 3 3.11 -20.66 16.95
C ASP A 3 2.99 -20.62 15.42
N PHE A 4 4.11 -20.80 14.74
CA PHE A 4 4.15 -20.81 13.27
C PHE A 4 3.56 -22.08 12.64
N SER A 5 3.29 -23.14 13.40
CA SER A 5 2.61 -24.33 12.90
C SER A 5 1.16 -24.01 12.49
N ALA A 6 0.54 -23.06 13.19
CA ALA A 6 -0.78 -22.54 12.85
C ALA A 6 -0.82 -21.92 11.44
N TYR A 7 0.25 -21.21 11.04
CA TYR A 7 0.32 -20.65 9.70
C TYR A 7 0.27 -21.74 8.62
N VAL A 8 0.98 -22.85 8.81
CA VAL A 8 0.96 -23.98 7.85
C VAL A 8 -0.42 -24.60 7.76
N LYS A 9 -1.07 -24.83 8.93
CA LYS A 9 -2.33 -25.51 9.02
C LYS A 9 -3.52 -24.69 8.50
N TYR A 10 -3.55 -23.40 8.79
CA TYR A 10 -4.72 -22.54 8.57
C TYR A 10 -4.55 -21.50 7.46
N SER A 11 -3.31 -21.21 7.01
CA SER A 11 -3.10 -20.26 5.94
C SER A 11 -3.62 -20.81 4.61
N ARG A 12 -4.64 -20.18 4.06
CA ARG A 12 -5.20 -20.48 2.74
C ARG A 12 -5.13 -19.24 1.84
N PRO A 13 -5.10 -19.42 0.52
CA PRO A 13 -5.20 -18.29 -0.41
C PRO A 13 -6.46 -17.48 -0.17
N GLY A 14 -6.36 -16.16 -0.30
CA GLY A 14 -7.48 -15.25 -0.11
C GLY A 14 -7.09 -13.80 -0.37
N PRO A 15 -8.03 -12.86 -0.30
CA PRO A 15 -7.79 -11.44 -0.51
C PRO A 15 -6.78 -10.86 0.49
N ARG A 16 -6.05 -9.84 0.07
CA ARG A 16 -5.16 -9.10 1.00
C ARG A 16 -5.87 -8.00 1.77
N TYR A 17 -7.14 -7.77 1.46
CA TYR A 17 -8.01 -6.74 2.05
C TYR A 17 -7.31 -5.38 2.15
N THR A 18 -6.81 -4.88 1.02
CA THR A 18 -6.46 -3.47 0.86
C THR A 18 -7.69 -2.60 0.60
N SER A 19 -8.83 -3.24 0.39
CA SER A 19 -10.18 -2.70 0.29
C SER A 19 -11.20 -3.79 0.58
N TYR A 20 -12.41 -3.41 0.88
CA TYR A 20 -13.58 -4.28 0.86
C TYR A 20 -14.79 -3.50 0.31
N PRO A 21 -15.52 -4.01 -0.70
CA PRO A 21 -15.16 -5.17 -1.53
C PRO A 21 -13.81 -5.03 -2.23
N THR A 22 -13.25 -6.15 -2.71
CA THR A 22 -11.91 -6.17 -3.27
C THR A 22 -11.84 -5.65 -4.71
N ALA A 23 -10.68 -5.15 -5.16
CA ALA A 23 -10.53 -4.54 -6.49
C ALA A 23 -10.92 -5.44 -7.69
N PRO A 24 -10.82 -6.80 -7.65
CA PRO A 24 -11.39 -7.67 -8.67
C PRO A 24 -12.89 -7.51 -8.89
N GLU A 25 -13.65 -7.10 -7.88
CA GLU A 25 -15.11 -6.91 -7.93
C GLU A 25 -15.55 -5.60 -8.59
N PHE A 26 -14.60 -4.68 -8.83
CA PHE A 26 -14.90 -3.42 -9.51
C PHE A 26 -15.36 -3.70 -10.94
N SER A 27 -16.44 -3.04 -11.35
CA SER A 27 -17.06 -3.24 -12.65
C SER A 27 -17.53 -1.91 -13.26
N ASP A 28 -17.95 -1.96 -14.50
CA ASP A 28 -18.59 -0.85 -15.25
C ASP A 28 -20.06 -0.62 -14.86
N LYS A 29 -20.65 -1.51 -14.03
CA LYS A 29 -22.02 -1.33 -13.51
C LYS A 29 -22.17 -0.06 -12.67
N PHE A 30 -21.10 0.36 -11.97
CA PHE A 30 -21.02 1.67 -11.36
C PHE A 30 -20.59 2.65 -12.45
N SER A 31 -21.55 3.36 -13.05
CA SER A 31 -21.31 4.18 -14.24
C SER A 31 -20.48 5.41 -13.97
N TYR A 32 -19.88 5.99 -15.03
CA TYR A 32 -19.16 7.26 -14.94
C TYR A 32 -20.00 8.37 -14.32
N GLU A 33 -21.27 8.51 -14.74
CA GLU A 33 -22.18 9.53 -14.24
C GLU A 33 -22.49 9.34 -12.76
N ALA A 34 -22.67 8.09 -12.32
CA ALA A 34 -22.85 7.76 -10.90
C ALA A 34 -21.58 8.09 -10.10
N TYR A 35 -20.39 7.74 -10.61
CA TYR A 35 -19.12 8.08 -9.99
C TYR A 35 -18.94 9.59 -9.80
N VAL A 36 -19.17 10.38 -10.87
CA VAL A 36 -19.05 11.84 -10.80
C VAL A 36 -20.04 12.42 -9.79
N LYS A 37 -21.28 11.95 -9.79
CA LYS A 37 -22.31 12.38 -8.82
C LYS A 37 -21.90 12.09 -7.38
N GLU A 38 -21.34 10.91 -7.10
CA GLU A 38 -20.85 10.56 -5.76
C GLU A 38 -19.63 11.41 -5.36
N LEU A 39 -18.76 11.72 -6.29
CA LEU A 39 -17.59 12.59 -6.06
C LEU A 39 -18.03 14.03 -5.72
N GLU A 40 -19.01 14.58 -6.45
CA GLU A 40 -19.57 15.92 -6.20
C GLU A 40 -20.34 16.01 -4.88
N ASN A 41 -21.02 14.93 -4.48
CA ASN A 41 -21.82 14.86 -3.25
C ASN A 41 -21.06 14.33 -2.03
N ARG A 42 -19.74 14.14 -2.14
CA ARG A 42 -18.93 13.67 -1.01
C ARG A 42 -19.08 14.58 0.22
N ASP A 43 -18.94 14.00 1.40
CA ASP A 43 -18.92 14.78 2.63
C ASP A 43 -17.66 15.66 2.68
N LYS A 44 -17.83 16.98 2.53
CA LYS A 44 -16.74 17.96 2.52
C LYS A 44 -16.00 18.06 3.85
N LYS A 45 -16.57 17.54 4.95
CA LYS A 45 -15.90 17.46 6.24
C LYS A 45 -14.83 16.35 6.31
N ARG A 46 -14.90 15.37 5.41
CA ARG A 46 -13.90 14.33 5.29
C ARG A 46 -12.67 14.90 4.58
N PRO A 47 -11.49 14.83 5.21
CA PRO A 47 -10.26 15.32 4.57
C PRO A 47 -9.86 14.45 3.37
N LEU A 48 -8.83 14.88 2.65
CA LEU A 48 -8.32 14.19 1.47
C LEU A 48 -6.98 13.50 1.74
N SER A 49 -6.82 12.34 1.12
CA SER A 49 -5.55 11.68 0.84
C SER A 49 -5.35 11.64 -0.67
N LEU A 50 -4.23 12.14 -1.18
CA LEU A 50 -3.95 12.16 -2.61
C LEU A 50 -2.95 11.06 -2.96
N TYR A 51 -3.26 10.27 -3.97
CA TYR A 51 -2.34 9.30 -4.55
C TYR A 51 -2.03 9.66 -6.00
N LEU A 52 -0.76 9.87 -6.31
CA LEU A 52 -0.32 10.05 -7.68
C LEU A 52 0.42 8.81 -8.19
N HIS A 53 -0.09 8.22 -9.27
CA HIS A 53 0.56 7.11 -9.94
C HIS A 53 1.49 7.62 -11.04
N LEU A 54 2.80 7.39 -10.88
CA LEU A 54 3.84 7.72 -11.84
C LEU A 54 4.35 6.42 -12.48
N PRO A 55 3.85 6.04 -13.69
CA PRO A 55 3.93 4.65 -14.18
C PRO A 55 5.30 4.26 -14.75
N PHE A 56 6.20 5.22 -14.99
CA PHE A 56 7.39 4.93 -15.78
C PHE A 56 8.53 4.34 -14.96
N CYS A 57 9.18 3.33 -15.56
CA CYS A 57 10.42 2.74 -15.10
C CYS A 57 11.43 2.65 -16.25
N ARG A 58 12.73 2.69 -15.92
CA ARG A 58 13.82 2.54 -16.89
C ARG A 58 13.90 1.10 -17.44
N SER A 59 13.72 0.11 -16.57
CA SER A 59 13.84 -1.30 -16.91
C SER A 59 12.91 -2.17 -16.07
N ALA A 60 12.63 -3.37 -16.56
CA ALA A 60 11.80 -4.33 -15.86
C ALA A 60 12.58 -5.03 -14.74
N CYS A 61 12.07 -4.93 -13.51
CA CYS A 61 12.40 -5.90 -12.47
C CYS A 61 11.48 -7.10 -12.64
N TYR A 62 12.03 -8.33 -12.66
CA TYR A 62 11.26 -9.51 -13.05
C TYR A 62 10.23 -9.94 -12.01
N PHE A 63 10.37 -9.53 -10.76
CA PHE A 63 9.42 -9.81 -9.68
C PHE A 63 8.23 -8.82 -9.64
N CYS A 64 8.30 -7.69 -10.39
CA CYS A 64 7.39 -6.56 -10.18
C CYS A 64 5.96 -6.85 -10.61
N GLY A 65 5.02 -6.68 -9.67
CA GLY A 65 3.57 -6.80 -9.88
C GLY A 65 2.87 -5.48 -10.25
N CYS A 66 3.55 -4.34 -10.16
CA CYS A 66 2.95 -3.02 -10.38
C CYS A 66 2.52 -2.79 -11.83
N ASN A 67 1.60 -1.85 -12.04
CA ASN A 67 1.27 -1.39 -13.39
C ASN A 67 2.30 -0.35 -13.83
N VAL A 68 3.27 -0.78 -14.64
CA VAL A 68 4.42 0.02 -15.04
C VAL A 68 4.58 0.05 -16.55
N ILE A 69 5.16 1.14 -17.04
CA ILE A 69 5.49 1.36 -18.44
C ILE A 69 7.01 1.56 -18.55
N TYR A 70 7.66 0.66 -19.26
CA TYR A 70 9.11 0.78 -19.49
C TYR A 70 9.39 1.73 -20.64
N THR A 71 10.22 2.74 -20.40
CA THR A 71 10.60 3.71 -21.42
C THR A 71 11.94 4.34 -21.12
N SER A 72 12.65 4.72 -22.18
CA SER A 72 13.84 5.59 -22.11
C SER A 72 13.56 6.98 -22.72
N LYS A 73 12.32 7.24 -23.16
CA LYS A 73 11.94 8.44 -23.90
C LYS A 73 11.44 9.52 -22.97
N GLU A 74 12.11 10.67 -22.98
CA GLU A 74 11.73 11.85 -22.17
C GLU A 74 10.36 12.42 -22.59
N ASP A 75 10.09 12.48 -23.91
CA ASP A 75 8.84 12.99 -24.46
C ASP A 75 7.59 12.28 -23.89
N ARG A 76 7.71 10.99 -23.53
CA ARG A 76 6.63 10.24 -22.87
C ARG A 76 6.35 10.74 -21.46
N LYS A 77 7.38 11.06 -20.70
CA LYS A 77 7.23 11.62 -19.35
C LYS A 77 6.60 13.01 -19.38
N GLU A 78 7.12 13.88 -20.26
CA GLU A 78 6.57 15.22 -20.47
C GLU A 78 5.11 15.19 -20.94
N ARG A 79 4.79 14.28 -21.88
CA ARG A 79 3.42 14.06 -22.31
C ARG A 79 2.52 13.68 -21.14
N TYR A 80 2.96 12.75 -20.28
CA TYR A 80 2.18 12.30 -19.13
C TYR A 80 1.97 13.42 -18.10
N ILE A 81 2.96 14.28 -17.86
CA ILE A 81 2.82 15.46 -16.98
C ILE A 81 1.70 16.38 -17.51
N ARG A 82 1.64 16.63 -18.81
CA ARG A 82 0.54 17.42 -19.41
C ARG A 82 -0.83 16.76 -19.23
N TYR A 83 -0.90 15.43 -19.25
CA TYR A 83 -2.17 14.72 -18.98
C TYR A 83 -2.54 14.76 -17.51
N ILE A 84 -1.58 14.69 -16.59
CA ILE A 84 -1.84 14.92 -15.15
C ILE A 84 -2.40 16.35 -14.93
N GLU A 85 -1.85 17.36 -15.58
CA GLU A 85 -2.38 18.73 -15.51
C GLU A 85 -3.85 18.79 -15.94
N LYS A 86 -4.16 18.25 -17.13
CA LYS A 86 -5.55 18.17 -17.63
C LYS A 86 -6.49 17.38 -16.69
N GLU A 87 -6.02 16.22 -16.17
CA GLU A 87 -6.79 15.43 -15.21
C GLU A 87 -7.12 16.25 -13.96
N LEU A 88 -6.13 16.95 -13.40
CA LEU A 88 -6.32 17.83 -12.24
C LEU A 88 -7.30 18.98 -12.53
N GLU A 89 -7.33 19.51 -13.75
CA GLU A 89 -8.30 20.51 -14.15
C GLU A 89 -9.72 19.97 -14.23
N ILE A 90 -9.88 18.76 -14.76
CA ILE A 90 -11.18 18.09 -14.80
C ILE A 90 -11.64 17.73 -13.39
N LEU A 91 -10.74 17.14 -12.57
CA LEU A 91 -11.02 16.76 -11.20
C LEU A 91 -11.49 17.95 -10.35
N ALA A 92 -10.86 19.12 -10.50
CA ALA A 92 -11.23 20.34 -9.79
C ALA A 92 -12.63 20.89 -10.13
N ARG A 93 -13.29 20.40 -11.19
CA ARG A 93 -14.69 20.74 -11.49
C ARG A 93 -15.69 19.91 -10.69
N HIS A 94 -15.27 18.72 -10.22
CA HIS A 94 -16.11 17.74 -9.55
C HIS A 94 -15.76 17.55 -8.06
N LEU A 95 -14.60 18.05 -7.63
CA LEU A 95 -14.10 17.91 -6.26
C LEU A 95 -13.82 19.28 -5.65
N ASP A 96 -14.30 19.51 -4.42
CA ASP A 96 -13.93 20.68 -3.66
C ASP A 96 -12.46 20.61 -3.22
N THR A 97 -11.60 21.27 -3.99
CA THR A 97 -10.15 21.28 -3.76
C THR A 97 -9.70 22.17 -2.60
N SER A 98 -10.62 22.88 -1.93
CA SER A 98 -10.35 23.64 -0.69
C SER A 98 -10.35 22.76 0.55
N THR A 99 -10.82 21.50 0.41
CA THR A 99 -10.81 20.50 1.49
C THR A 99 -9.39 20.24 1.98
N GLU A 100 -9.24 20.03 3.29
CA GLU A 100 -7.93 19.76 3.91
C GLU A 100 -7.31 18.47 3.37
N VAL A 101 -6.03 18.52 2.99
CA VAL A 101 -5.22 17.38 2.56
C VAL A 101 -4.37 16.92 3.73
N LEU A 102 -4.63 15.71 4.23
CA LEU A 102 -3.86 15.09 5.31
C LEU A 102 -2.70 14.21 4.81
N GLN A 103 -2.78 13.75 3.57
CA GLN A 103 -1.79 12.83 3.01
C GLN A 103 -1.61 13.05 1.51
N MET A 104 -0.37 12.92 1.03
CA MET A 104 -0.05 12.83 -0.38
C MET A 104 1.02 11.76 -0.60
N HIS A 105 0.79 10.85 -1.52
CA HIS A 105 1.72 9.76 -1.82
C HIS A 105 2.03 9.66 -3.32
N PHE A 106 3.31 9.59 -3.65
CA PHE A 106 3.79 9.31 -5.01
C PHE A 106 4.29 7.88 -5.10
N GLY A 107 3.66 7.10 -5.97
CA GLY A 107 4.00 5.69 -6.16
C GLY A 107 3.85 5.24 -7.62
N GLY A 108 3.86 3.92 -7.81
CA GLY A 108 3.54 3.28 -9.08
C GLY A 108 4.69 2.55 -9.75
N GLY A 109 5.40 3.20 -10.67
CA GLY A 109 6.62 2.71 -11.29
C GLY A 109 7.84 3.12 -10.46
N THR A 110 8.45 4.23 -10.85
CA THR A 110 9.56 4.84 -10.12
C THR A 110 9.40 6.35 -10.17
N PRO A 111 8.85 7.00 -9.13
CA PRO A 111 8.70 8.46 -9.12
C PRO A 111 10.01 9.20 -9.40
N THR A 112 11.13 8.73 -8.87
CA THR A 112 12.46 9.30 -9.13
C THR A 112 13.05 8.93 -10.50
N PHE A 113 12.27 8.33 -11.39
CA PHE A 113 12.60 8.27 -12.82
C PHE A 113 12.34 9.62 -13.53
N TYR A 114 11.51 10.47 -12.95
CA TYR A 114 11.37 11.87 -13.35
C TYR A 114 12.54 12.68 -12.75
N ASN A 115 13.11 13.60 -13.54
CA ASN A 115 14.19 14.45 -13.03
C ASN A 115 13.65 15.49 -12.01
N ALA A 116 14.56 16.24 -11.38
CA ALA A 116 14.20 17.21 -10.35
C ALA A 116 13.21 18.28 -10.85
N ALA A 117 13.42 18.80 -12.07
CA ALA A 117 12.53 19.82 -12.66
C ALA A 117 11.13 19.26 -12.95
N GLN A 118 11.04 18.03 -13.45
CA GLN A 118 9.78 17.35 -13.70
C GLN A 118 9.02 17.04 -12.41
N LEU A 119 9.72 16.61 -11.34
CA LEU A 119 9.11 16.41 -10.02
C LEU A 119 8.57 17.72 -9.44
N ASP A 120 9.35 18.79 -9.53
CA ASP A 120 8.94 20.13 -9.10
C ASP A 120 7.68 20.61 -9.84
N GLU A 121 7.64 20.43 -11.16
CA GLU A 121 6.48 20.74 -11.99
C GLU A 121 5.24 19.95 -11.54
N ILE A 122 5.34 18.63 -11.42
CA ILE A 122 4.23 17.76 -10.99
C ILE A 122 3.69 18.19 -9.62
N ILE A 123 4.58 18.44 -8.66
CA ILE A 123 4.15 18.83 -7.31
C ILE A 123 3.47 20.21 -7.32
N LYS A 124 3.99 21.15 -8.10
CA LYS A 124 3.38 22.49 -8.28
C LYS A 124 1.99 22.40 -8.91
N LEU A 125 1.79 21.55 -9.92
CA LEU A 125 0.48 21.31 -10.53
C LEU A 125 -0.55 20.83 -9.49
N ILE A 126 -0.19 19.86 -8.63
CA ILE A 126 -1.07 19.39 -7.57
C ILE A 126 -1.34 20.50 -6.56
N LYS A 127 -0.31 21.17 -6.07
CA LYS A 127 -0.45 22.23 -5.04
C LYS A 127 -1.15 23.48 -5.56
N ALA A 128 -1.15 23.73 -6.87
CA ALA A 128 -1.92 24.81 -7.48
C ALA A 128 -3.44 24.57 -7.38
N LYS A 129 -3.87 23.31 -7.41
CA LYS A 129 -5.29 22.91 -7.25
C LYS A 129 -5.63 22.70 -5.77
N PHE A 130 -4.85 21.92 -5.04
CA PHE A 130 -5.04 21.61 -3.62
C PHE A 130 -4.13 22.50 -2.77
N LYS A 131 -4.71 23.56 -2.19
CA LYS A 131 -3.92 24.57 -1.45
C LYS A 131 -3.92 24.37 0.06
N ASN A 132 -4.86 23.57 0.58
CA ASN A 132 -5.10 23.41 2.02
C ASN A 132 -4.45 22.13 2.55
N PHE A 133 -3.12 22.06 2.53
CA PHE A 133 -2.39 20.98 3.18
C PHE A 133 -2.34 21.20 4.69
N SER A 134 -2.68 20.18 5.46
CA SER A 134 -2.48 20.18 6.91
C SER A 134 -1.00 20.42 7.24
N LYS A 135 -0.73 21.09 8.35
CA LYS A 135 0.64 21.25 8.86
C LYS A 135 1.27 19.90 9.23
N GLU A 136 0.43 18.93 9.62
CA GLU A 136 0.82 17.56 9.97
C GLU A 136 0.57 16.56 8.81
N ALA A 137 0.51 17.06 7.58
CA ALA A 137 0.31 16.20 6.42
C ALA A 137 1.48 15.22 6.26
N GLU A 138 1.13 13.96 6.04
CA GLU A 138 2.10 12.94 5.63
C GLU A 138 2.29 13.04 4.12
N ILE A 139 3.48 13.40 3.68
CA ILE A 139 3.81 13.50 2.26
C ILE A 139 4.95 12.54 1.97
N SER A 140 4.70 11.53 1.12
CA SER A 140 5.59 10.40 0.95
C SER A 140 5.86 10.05 -0.52
N CYS A 141 7.00 9.41 -0.77
CA CYS A 141 7.44 9.01 -2.10
C CYS A 141 8.10 7.62 -2.06
N GLU A 142 7.70 6.77 -3.00
CA GLU A 142 8.42 5.53 -3.31
C GLU A 142 9.65 5.83 -4.16
N ILE A 143 10.80 5.30 -3.77
CA ILE A 143 12.08 5.61 -4.40
C ILE A 143 12.83 4.32 -4.75
N ASP A 144 13.31 4.26 -5.98
CA ASP A 144 14.36 3.33 -6.37
C ASP A 144 15.73 3.98 -6.07
N PRO A 145 16.49 3.53 -5.06
CA PRO A 145 17.70 4.20 -4.63
C PRO A 145 18.81 4.20 -5.70
N ARG A 146 18.73 3.32 -6.71
CA ARG A 146 19.73 3.22 -7.79
C ARG A 146 19.88 4.49 -8.62
N PHE A 147 18.86 5.32 -8.65
CA PHE A 147 18.81 6.49 -9.56
C PHE A 147 18.44 7.79 -8.84
N LEU A 148 18.43 7.76 -7.50
CA LEU A 148 18.13 8.94 -6.71
C LEU A 148 19.29 9.95 -6.78
N THR A 149 18.95 11.23 -7.02
CA THR A 149 19.91 12.34 -7.00
C THR A 149 19.66 13.30 -5.83
N ASN A 150 20.67 14.10 -5.48
CA ASN A 150 20.55 15.13 -4.46
C ASN A 150 19.49 16.18 -4.82
N GLU A 151 19.44 16.58 -6.09
CA GLU A 151 18.51 17.58 -6.60
C GLU A 151 17.07 17.10 -6.51
N GLN A 152 16.81 15.82 -6.75
CA GLN A 152 15.47 15.23 -6.56
C GLN A 152 15.05 15.26 -5.10
N LEU A 153 15.95 14.91 -4.18
CA LEU A 153 15.66 14.99 -2.74
C LEU A 153 15.42 16.44 -2.30
N ASP A 154 16.20 17.39 -2.79
CA ASP A 154 16.03 18.82 -2.47
C ASP A 154 14.65 19.31 -2.91
N VAL A 155 14.20 18.94 -4.09
CA VAL A 155 12.85 19.26 -4.59
C VAL A 155 11.79 18.62 -3.68
N LEU A 156 11.87 17.31 -3.42
CA LEU A 156 10.89 16.63 -2.59
C LEU A 156 10.77 17.29 -1.20
N ILE A 157 11.91 17.55 -0.56
CA ILE A 157 11.95 18.15 0.79
C ILE A 157 11.43 19.59 0.78
N SER A 158 11.79 20.41 -0.23
CA SER A 158 11.31 21.79 -0.36
C SER A 158 9.79 21.87 -0.51
N HIS A 159 9.18 20.79 -1.02
CA HIS A 159 7.74 20.64 -1.12
C HIS A 159 7.10 19.92 0.07
N GLY A 160 7.85 19.64 1.14
CA GLY A 160 7.34 19.09 2.40
C GLY A 160 7.23 17.57 2.44
N PHE A 161 7.86 16.84 1.51
CA PHE A 161 7.98 15.39 1.64
C PHE A 161 8.76 15.05 2.90
N ASN A 162 8.15 14.24 3.77
CA ASN A 162 8.66 13.92 5.10
C ASN A 162 8.84 12.42 5.33
N ARG A 163 8.42 11.60 4.37
CA ARG A 163 8.57 10.15 4.39
C ARG A 163 9.04 9.61 3.05
N ILE A 164 9.92 8.61 3.10
CA ILE A 164 10.45 7.91 1.92
C ILE A 164 10.29 6.41 2.12
N SER A 165 9.88 5.68 1.07
CA SER A 165 9.98 4.23 0.99
C SER A 165 11.02 3.84 -0.04
N TYR A 166 12.06 3.13 0.39
CA TYR A 166 13.09 2.58 -0.50
C TYR A 166 12.77 1.14 -0.89
N GLY A 167 12.63 0.89 -2.19
CA GLY A 167 12.57 -0.47 -2.72
C GLY A 167 13.96 -1.11 -2.68
N VAL A 168 14.23 -1.91 -1.66
CA VAL A 168 15.50 -2.64 -1.49
C VAL A 168 15.41 -4.05 -2.05
N GLN A 169 14.37 -4.78 -1.68
CA GLN A 169 14.02 -6.14 -2.05
C GLN A 169 14.95 -7.19 -1.42
N ASP A 170 16.22 -7.22 -1.78
CA ASP A 170 17.25 -8.12 -1.26
C ASP A 170 18.65 -7.54 -1.48
N PHE A 171 19.62 -7.87 -0.62
CA PHE A 171 21.02 -7.49 -0.78
C PHE A 171 21.90 -8.60 -1.34
N ASP A 172 21.40 -9.82 -1.47
CA ASP A 172 22.16 -10.92 -2.09
C ASP A 172 22.36 -10.70 -3.60
N GLU A 173 23.62 -10.71 -4.03
CA GLU A 173 24.01 -10.41 -5.43
C GLU A 173 23.38 -11.40 -6.44
N LYS A 174 23.28 -12.68 -6.07
CA LYS A 174 22.71 -13.71 -6.92
C LYS A 174 21.20 -13.49 -7.12
N VAL A 175 20.51 -13.17 -6.03
CA VAL A 175 19.09 -12.81 -6.07
C VAL A 175 18.88 -11.57 -6.93
N GLN A 176 19.67 -10.51 -6.70
CA GLN A 176 19.57 -9.26 -7.45
C GLN A 176 19.78 -9.44 -8.95
N LYS A 177 20.74 -10.27 -9.35
CA LYS A 177 20.97 -10.61 -10.77
C LYS A 177 19.76 -11.31 -11.38
N GLU A 178 19.22 -12.29 -10.69
CA GLU A 178 18.09 -13.08 -11.19
C GLU A 178 16.81 -12.25 -11.35
N ILE A 179 16.51 -11.39 -10.39
CA ILE A 179 15.34 -10.50 -10.46
C ILE A 179 15.56 -9.26 -11.35
N HIS A 180 16.73 -9.16 -12.03
CA HIS A 180 17.13 -8.03 -12.88
C HIS A 180 17.09 -6.68 -12.14
N ARG A 181 17.58 -6.68 -10.87
CA ARG A 181 17.66 -5.49 -10.04
C ARG A 181 18.98 -5.48 -9.25
N ILE A 182 20.08 -5.13 -9.93
CA ILE A 182 21.39 -5.02 -9.30
C ILE A 182 21.44 -3.73 -8.49
N GLN A 183 21.55 -3.87 -7.17
CA GLN A 183 21.50 -2.77 -6.21
C GLN A 183 22.44 -3.11 -5.04
N PRO A 184 23.77 -2.95 -5.21
CA PRO A 184 24.72 -3.12 -4.12
C PRO A 184 24.30 -2.34 -2.87
N TYR A 185 24.66 -2.87 -1.71
CA TYR A 185 24.30 -2.30 -0.41
C TYR A 185 24.67 -0.82 -0.30
N GLU A 186 25.83 -0.41 -0.80
CA GLU A 186 26.36 0.96 -0.76
C GLU A 186 25.45 1.96 -1.45
N ILE A 187 24.72 1.56 -2.49
CA ILE A 187 23.76 2.42 -3.17
C ILE A 187 22.62 2.78 -2.21
N THR A 188 22.06 1.79 -1.51
CA THR A 188 21.00 2.01 -0.53
C THR A 188 21.53 2.81 0.66
N GLN A 189 22.72 2.47 1.15
CA GLN A 189 23.38 3.19 2.25
C GLN A 189 23.54 4.67 1.93
N ASN A 190 24.05 5.00 0.76
CA ASN A 190 24.22 6.38 0.31
C ASN A 190 22.87 7.10 0.20
N ALA A 191 21.83 6.46 -0.35
CA ALA A 191 20.49 7.03 -0.46
C ALA A 191 19.88 7.33 0.92
N VAL A 192 20.02 6.42 1.88
CA VAL A 192 19.56 6.61 3.26
C VAL A 192 20.31 7.76 3.93
N LYS A 193 21.65 7.77 3.81
CA LYS A 193 22.49 8.83 4.35
C LYS A 193 22.07 10.20 3.80
N MET A 194 21.94 10.33 2.49
CA MET A 194 21.49 11.59 1.85
C MET A 194 20.13 12.06 2.40
N ALA A 195 19.17 11.13 2.53
CA ALA A 195 17.85 11.46 3.06
C ALA A 195 17.90 11.94 4.53
N ARG A 196 18.67 11.26 5.38
CA ARG A 196 18.85 11.62 6.80
C ARG A 196 19.55 12.98 6.96
N GLU A 197 20.62 13.22 6.22
CA GLU A 197 21.35 14.50 6.24
C GLU A 197 20.45 15.67 5.82
N LYS A 198 19.48 15.43 4.95
CA LYS A 198 18.50 16.43 4.52
C LYS A 198 17.24 16.50 5.42
N GLY A 199 17.18 15.74 6.50
CA GLY A 199 16.15 15.83 7.53
C GLY A 199 14.92 14.95 7.34
N ILE A 200 14.95 13.96 6.44
CA ILE A 200 13.89 12.93 6.34
C ILE A 200 13.88 12.10 7.63
N LYS A 201 12.76 12.15 8.35
CA LYS A 201 12.60 11.49 9.65
C LYS A 201 12.07 10.06 9.55
N SER A 202 11.27 9.76 8.53
CA SER A 202 10.64 8.45 8.36
C SER A 202 11.11 7.78 7.08
N ILE A 203 11.88 6.69 7.24
CA ILE A 203 12.38 5.85 6.14
C ILE A 203 11.81 4.45 6.30
N ASN A 204 11.08 4.01 5.28
CA ASN A 204 10.66 2.64 5.12
C ASN A 204 11.59 1.91 4.14
N MET A 205 11.81 0.62 4.35
CA MET A 205 12.47 -0.27 3.40
C MET A 205 11.57 -1.43 3.04
N ASP A 206 11.40 -1.64 1.74
CA ASP A 206 10.67 -2.77 1.21
C ASP A 206 11.63 -3.92 0.92
N LEU A 207 11.42 -5.05 1.57
CA LEU A 207 12.12 -6.31 1.36
C LEU A 207 11.14 -7.36 0.82
N ILE A 208 11.64 -8.31 0.06
CA ILE A 208 10.81 -9.40 -0.48
C ILE A 208 11.47 -10.74 -0.19
N TYR A 209 10.75 -11.61 0.52
CA TYR A 209 11.18 -12.99 0.67
C TYR A 209 10.42 -13.93 -0.27
N GLY A 210 11.04 -15.06 -0.59
CA GLY A 210 10.52 -16.01 -1.56
C GLY A 210 10.93 -15.73 -3.00
N LEU A 211 11.94 -14.88 -3.23
CA LEU A 211 12.57 -14.62 -4.52
C LEU A 211 13.46 -15.80 -4.97
N PRO A 212 13.80 -15.91 -6.27
CA PRO A 212 14.71 -16.94 -6.76
C PRO A 212 16.03 -16.97 -6.00
N TYR A 213 16.55 -18.17 -5.75
CA TYR A 213 17.80 -18.45 -5.04
C TYR A 213 17.86 -18.02 -3.56
N GLN A 214 16.82 -17.44 -3.01
CA GLN A 214 16.81 -17.11 -1.58
C GLN A 214 16.82 -18.37 -0.70
N SER A 215 17.57 -18.30 0.37
CA SER A 215 17.59 -19.24 1.48
C SER A 215 17.42 -18.49 2.79
N LEU A 216 17.20 -19.20 3.90
CA LEU A 216 17.20 -18.60 5.22
C LEU A 216 18.50 -17.85 5.50
N GLU A 217 19.65 -18.45 5.13
CA GLU A 217 20.97 -17.85 5.38
C GLU A 217 21.19 -16.57 4.58
N SER A 218 20.82 -16.53 3.29
CA SER A 218 20.97 -15.32 2.46
C SER A 218 20.05 -14.21 2.94
N PHE A 219 18.78 -14.54 3.27
CA PHE A 219 17.82 -13.53 3.72
C PHE A 219 18.14 -12.98 5.13
N LYS A 220 18.71 -13.82 6.00
CA LYS A 220 19.26 -13.37 7.29
C LYS A 220 20.29 -12.26 7.10
N LYS A 221 21.25 -12.44 6.19
CA LYS A 221 22.23 -11.40 5.85
C LYS A 221 21.59 -10.14 5.32
N THR A 222 20.56 -10.28 4.48
CA THR A 222 19.79 -9.13 3.99
C THR A 222 19.14 -8.35 5.13
N LEU A 223 18.52 -9.04 6.11
CA LEU A 223 17.94 -8.38 7.29
C LEU A 223 19.01 -7.71 8.17
N GLU A 224 20.15 -8.39 8.41
CA GLU A 224 21.26 -7.83 9.16
C GLU A 224 21.77 -6.53 8.52
N LEU A 225 21.99 -6.52 7.20
CA LEU A 225 22.39 -5.34 6.44
C LEU A 225 21.32 -4.24 6.48
N ALA A 226 20.04 -4.59 6.33
CA ALA A 226 18.96 -3.62 6.40
C ALA A 226 18.93 -2.89 7.75
N LEU A 227 19.14 -3.60 8.86
CA LEU A 227 19.17 -3.01 10.19
C LEU A 227 20.35 -2.06 10.43
N THR A 228 21.50 -2.26 9.74
CA THR A 228 22.61 -1.30 9.83
C THR A 228 22.29 0.06 9.26
N LEU A 229 21.24 0.15 8.42
CA LEU A 229 20.75 1.40 7.83
C LEU A 229 19.71 2.11 8.70
N ASP A 230 19.36 1.50 9.83
CA ASP A 230 18.44 2.04 10.85
C ASP A 230 17.10 2.56 10.29
N PRO A 231 16.35 1.77 9.49
CA PRO A 231 15.05 2.19 8.99
C PRO A 231 14.05 2.38 10.14
N ASP A 232 13.07 3.27 9.95
CA ASP A 232 11.98 3.45 10.92
C ASP A 232 10.93 2.37 10.75
N ARG A 233 10.76 1.91 9.50
CA ARG A 233 9.81 0.87 9.10
C ARG A 233 10.45 -0.14 8.16
N LEU A 234 9.94 -1.35 8.20
CA LEU A 234 10.26 -2.42 7.26
C LEU A 234 8.95 -3.05 6.76
N ALA A 235 8.82 -3.19 5.45
CA ALA A 235 7.79 -4.01 4.83
C ALA A 235 8.46 -5.23 4.21
N VAL A 236 8.15 -6.43 4.72
CA VAL A 236 8.80 -7.69 4.31
C VAL A 236 7.78 -8.58 3.62
N PHE A 237 7.63 -8.38 2.31
CA PHE A 237 6.57 -9.00 1.52
C PHE A 237 6.91 -10.43 1.10
N ASN A 238 5.92 -11.31 1.14
CA ASN A 238 6.02 -12.61 0.46
C ASN A 238 5.90 -12.40 -1.06
N TYR A 239 6.87 -12.89 -1.82
CA TYR A 239 6.82 -12.89 -3.27
C TYR A 239 5.63 -13.72 -3.78
N ALA A 240 4.78 -13.08 -4.59
CA ALA A 240 3.69 -13.74 -5.29
C ALA A 240 4.09 -13.97 -6.76
N HIS A 241 4.29 -15.24 -7.14
CA HIS A 241 4.61 -15.62 -8.50
C HIS A 241 3.33 -15.76 -9.33
N VAL A 242 3.11 -14.82 -10.25
CA VAL A 242 1.89 -14.74 -11.08
C VAL A 242 2.23 -14.54 -12.58
N PRO A 243 2.99 -15.45 -13.20
CA PRO A 243 3.50 -15.32 -14.57
C PRO A 243 2.39 -15.26 -15.63
N TRP A 244 1.18 -15.73 -15.29
CA TRP A 244 0.00 -15.63 -16.17
C TRP A 244 -0.58 -14.20 -16.22
N ILE A 245 -0.31 -13.35 -15.21
CA ILE A 245 -0.69 -11.93 -15.18
C ILE A 245 0.49 -11.06 -15.62
N LYS A 246 1.69 -11.33 -15.11
CA LYS A 246 2.91 -10.52 -15.32
C LYS A 246 3.94 -11.29 -16.14
N LYS A 247 4.02 -11.00 -17.44
CA LYS A 247 4.94 -11.67 -18.37
C LYS A 247 6.41 -11.53 -17.97
N SER A 248 6.81 -10.46 -17.28
CA SER A 248 8.18 -10.28 -16.76
C SER A 248 8.61 -11.40 -15.81
N MET A 249 7.67 -11.97 -15.05
CA MET A 249 7.93 -13.05 -14.10
C MET A 249 8.28 -14.38 -14.77
N ARG A 250 8.05 -14.53 -16.08
CA ARG A 250 8.48 -15.71 -16.89
C ARG A 250 9.95 -15.71 -17.23
N LYS A 251 10.68 -14.68 -16.81
CA LYS A 251 12.08 -14.45 -17.19
C LYS A 251 13.07 -15.22 -16.33
N PHE A 252 12.71 -15.70 -15.16
CA PHE A 252 13.55 -16.53 -14.33
C PHE A 252 13.04 -17.97 -14.22
N ASP A 253 13.93 -18.86 -13.84
CA ASP A 253 13.63 -20.28 -13.67
C ASP A 253 12.83 -20.49 -12.37
N GLU A 254 11.60 -20.96 -12.50
CA GLU A 254 10.70 -21.21 -11.36
C GLU A 254 11.24 -22.28 -10.39
N THR A 255 12.13 -23.18 -10.87
CA THR A 255 12.76 -24.20 -10.02
C THR A 255 13.73 -23.61 -9.00
N THR A 256 14.12 -22.34 -9.19
CA THR A 256 15.00 -21.62 -8.27
C THR A 256 14.25 -20.90 -7.15
N LEU A 257 12.92 -20.90 -7.19
CA LEU A 257 12.09 -20.35 -6.13
C LEU A 257 12.17 -21.24 -4.89
N PRO A 258 12.28 -20.63 -3.67
CA PRO A 258 12.27 -21.41 -2.44
C PRO A 258 10.93 -22.10 -2.23
N ASN A 259 10.96 -23.32 -1.72
CA ASN A 259 9.77 -24.08 -1.39
C ASN A 259 8.99 -23.43 -0.21
N PRO A 260 7.77 -23.89 0.07
CA PRO A 260 6.94 -23.33 1.16
C PRO A 260 7.59 -23.41 2.54
N GLU A 261 8.35 -24.46 2.82
CA GLU A 261 9.04 -24.69 4.09
C GLU A 261 10.10 -23.62 4.32
N VAL A 262 10.95 -23.36 3.32
CA VAL A 262 11.98 -22.31 3.37
C VAL A 262 11.34 -20.93 3.53
N LYS A 263 10.23 -20.65 2.83
CA LYS A 263 9.49 -19.39 2.99
C LYS A 263 8.97 -19.21 4.42
N LEU A 264 8.47 -20.27 5.02
CA LEU A 264 8.01 -20.25 6.40
C LEU A 264 9.16 -20.02 7.39
N GLU A 265 10.29 -20.68 7.19
CA GLU A 265 11.50 -20.46 8.00
C GLU A 265 11.98 -19.00 7.92
N ILE A 266 11.98 -18.41 6.73
CA ILE A 266 12.33 -17.00 6.53
C ILE A 266 11.31 -16.09 7.25
N LEU A 267 10.02 -16.33 7.12
CA LEU A 267 8.96 -15.54 7.80
C LEU A 267 9.15 -15.60 9.33
N LYS A 268 9.32 -16.81 9.86
CA LYS A 268 9.56 -17.03 11.30
C LYS A 268 10.78 -16.28 11.78
N PHE A 269 11.91 -16.49 11.11
CA PHE A 269 13.17 -15.81 11.46
C PHE A 269 12.99 -14.29 11.38
N THR A 270 12.35 -13.77 10.35
CA THR A 270 12.11 -12.33 10.17
C THR A 270 11.35 -11.74 11.36
N ALA A 271 10.22 -12.36 11.75
CA ALA A 271 9.42 -11.88 12.86
C ALA A 271 10.19 -11.90 14.19
N GLU A 272 10.89 -13.01 14.48
CA GLU A 272 11.69 -13.17 15.70
C GLU A 272 12.89 -12.19 15.71
N PHE A 273 13.61 -12.07 14.59
CA PHE A 273 14.79 -11.24 14.46
C PHE A 273 14.46 -9.75 14.59
N LEU A 274 13.46 -9.27 13.87
CA LEU A 274 13.07 -7.86 13.92
C LEU A 274 12.49 -7.49 15.30
N THR A 275 11.69 -8.37 15.91
CA THR A 275 11.16 -8.15 17.27
C THR A 275 12.29 -8.10 18.31
N LYS A 276 13.26 -9.01 18.23
CA LYS A 276 14.44 -9.01 19.10
C LYS A 276 15.29 -7.75 18.95
N ASN A 277 15.31 -7.16 17.76
CA ASN A 277 16.03 -5.91 17.47
C ASN A 277 15.16 -4.66 17.67
N GLY A 278 14.07 -4.76 18.44
CA GLY A 278 13.28 -3.63 18.92
C GLY A 278 12.14 -3.18 18.01
N TYR A 279 11.93 -3.80 16.86
CA TYR A 279 10.79 -3.50 16.01
C TYR A 279 9.52 -4.17 16.55
N LYS A 280 8.37 -3.58 16.23
CA LYS A 280 7.05 -4.11 16.53
C LYS A 280 6.37 -4.52 15.22
N MET A 281 5.72 -5.68 15.24
CA MET A 281 4.88 -6.12 14.13
C MET A 281 3.61 -5.26 14.09
N ILE A 282 3.38 -4.59 12.97
CA ILE A 282 2.23 -3.69 12.78
C ILE A 282 1.08 -4.42 12.07
N GLY A 283 1.42 -5.37 11.23
CA GLY A 283 0.46 -6.14 10.45
C GLY A 283 1.13 -7.35 9.82
N MET A 284 0.53 -7.91 8.77
CA MET A 284 0.97 -9.16 8.16
C MET A 284 2.45 -9.20 7.78
N ASP A 285 2.96 -8.11 7.28
CA ASP A 285 4.29 -7.99 6.64
C ASP A 285 5.00 -6.66 6.97
N HIS A 286 4.46 -5.88 7.91
CA HIS A 286 5.00 -4.57 8.29
C HIS A 286 5.51 -4.57 9.73
N PHE A 287 6.67 -3.94 9.90
CA PHE A 287 7.35 -3.74 11.18
C PHE A 287 7.73 -2.28 11.33
N ALA A 288 7.62 -1.74 12.53
CA ALA A 288 7.97 -0.36 12.83
C ALA A 288 8.68 -0.25 14.19
N LYS A 289 9.47 0.81 14.37
CA LYS A 289 10.03 1.15 15.65
C LYS A 289 8.95 1.52 16.67
N PRO A 290 9.15 1.34 17.99
CA PRO A 290 8.14 1.65 19.00
C PRO A 290 7.70 3.11 19.06
N ASN A 291 8.55 4.04 18.61
CA ASN A 291 8.24 5.47 18.54
C ASN A 291 7.59 5.89 17.21
N ASP A 292 7.34 4.94 16.31
CA ASP A 292 6.63 5.22 15.06
C ASP A 292 5.11 5.38 15.30
N GLU A 293 4.49 6.29 14.57
CA GLU A 293 3.06 6.59 14.69
C GLU A 293 2.15 5.38 14.35
N LEU A 294 2.58 4.46 13.48
CA LEU A 294 1.81 3.25 13.17
C LEU A 294 1.67 2.35 14.40
N PHE A 295 2.74 2.21 15.19
CA PHE A 295 2.66 1.42 16.42
C PHE A 295 1.76 2.09 17.46
N GLY A 296 1.84 3.42 17.60
CA GLY A 296 0.93 4.18 18.45
C GLY A 296 -0.54 4.00 18.03
N ALA A 297 -0.82 4.07 16.73
CA ALA A 297 -2.16 3.87 16.19
C ALA A 297 -2.67 2.44 16.42
N LEU A 298 -1.81 1.42 16.22
CA LEU A 298 -2.15 0.03 16.52
C LEU A 298 -2.50 -0.16 18.00
N ALA A 299 -1.68 0.37 18.91
CA ALA A 299 -1.89 0.27 20.34
C ALA A 299 -3.21 0.93 20.80
N ASN A 300 -3.64 1.98 20.10
CA ASN A 300 -4.88 2.70 20.38
C ASN A 300 -6.10 2.19 19.58
N GLY A 301 -5.94 1.16 18.75
CA GLY A 301 -7.02 0.64 17.90
C GLY A 301 -7.49 1.59 16.79
N THR A 302 -6.61 2.51 16.36
CA THR A 302 -6.90 3.54 15.35
C THR A 302 -6.08 3.38 14.08
N LEU A 303 -5.45 2.23 13.90
CA LEU A 303 -4.72 1.93 12.68
C LEU A 303 -5.69 1.63 11.54
N HIS A 304 -5.41 2.16 10.37
CA HIS A 304 -6.18 1.92 9.15
C HIS A 304 -5.31 1.28 8.06
N ARG A 305 -5.97 0.66 7.10
CA ARG A 305 -5.35 0.08 5.92
C ARG A 305 -6.12 0.50 4.68
N ASN A 306 -5.39 0.83 3.62
CA ASN A 306 -5.94 1.17 2.30
C ASN A 306 -5.05 0.59 1.18
N PHE A 307 -5.26 1.01 -0.07
CA PHE A 307 -4.47 0.56 -1.22
C PHE A 307 -2.98 0.91 -1.13
N GLN A 308 -2.60 1.90 -0.33
CA GLN A 308 -1.21 2.33 -0.13
C GLN A 308 -0.51 1.57 1.01
N GLY A 309 -1.25 0.85 1.86
CA GLY A 309 -0.75 0.14 3.02
C GLY A 309 -1.38 0.61 4.34
N TYR A 310 -0.63 0.46 5.44
CA TYR A 310 -1.08 0.93 6.76
C TYR A 310 -0.90 2.45 6.89
N THR A 311 -1.89 3.09 7.49
CA THR A 311 -1.93 4.55 7.67
C THR A 311 -2.58 4.94 8.99
N THR A 312 -2.17 6.07 9.54
CA THR A 312 -2.83 6.74 10.68
C THR A 312 -3.89 7.73 10.23
N LYS A 313 -4.05 7.95 8.92
CA LYS A 313 -4.97 8.95 8.34
C LYS A 313 -6.31 8.31 7.95
N GLY A 314 -6.88 7.54 8.87
CA GLY A 314 -8.23 6.98 8.70
C GLY A 314 -9.28 8.05 8.50
N GLY A 315 -10.34 7.71 7.76
CA GLY A 315 -11.45 8.62 7.51
C GLY A 315 -11.23 9.66 6.41
N ALA A 316 -10.02 9.79 5.85
CA ALA A 316 -9.77 10.59 4.66
C ALA A 316 -10.32 9.90 3.41
N ASP A 317 -10.83 10.69 2.45
CA ASP A 317 -11.15 10.18 1.13
C ASP A 317 -9.88 10.14 0.27
N LEU A 318 -9.57 8.96 -0.28
CA LEU A 318 -8.42 8.75 -1.14
C LEU A 318 -8.76 9.12 -2.59
N ILE A 319 -8.10 10.11 -3.12
CA ILE A 319 -8.25 10.54 -4.51
C ILE A 319 -7.08 10.01 -5.33
N GLY A 320 -7.37 9.08 -6.24
CA GLY A 320 -6.38 8.54 -7.16
C GLY A 320 -6.22 9.40 -8.40
N ILE A 321 -5.00 9.79 -8.72
CA ILE A 321 -4.61 10.61 -9.87
C ILE A 321 -3.63 9.81 -10.73
N GLY A 322 -3.79 9.87 -12.04
CA GLY A 322 -2.97 9.16 -13.00
C GLY A 322 -3.52 7.80 -13.39
N ILE A 323 -2.87 7.21 -14.39
CA ILE A 323 -3.24 5.91 -14.94
C ILE A 323 -3.32 4.83 -13.84
N THR A 324 -4.32 3.94 -13.92
CA THR A 324 -4.52 2.79 -13.00
C THR A 324 -4.81 3.13 -11.53
N SER A 325 -4.68 4.38 -11.12
CA SER A 325 -4.89 4.78 -9.73
C SER A 325 -6.29 4.39 -9.24
N ILE A 326 -6.39 4.08 -7.95
CA ILE A 326 -7.65 3.76 -7.29
C ILE A 326 -7.93 4.84 -6.26
N GLY A 327 -9.14 5.40 -6.33
CA GLY A 327 -9.71 6.28 -5.33
C GLY A 327 -10.69 5.52 -4.43
N GLU A 328 -10.83 5.98 -3.19
CA GLU A 328 -11.75 5.47 -2.18
C GLU A 328 -12.43 6.63 -1.48
N CYS A 329 -13.73 6.74 -1.65
CA CYS A 329 -14.57 7.60 -0.84
C CYS A 329 -15.46 6.76 0.08
N LYS A 330 -16.25 7.40 0.94
CA LYS A 330 -17.05 6.69 1.93
C LYS A 330 -17.87 5.54 1.32
N ARG A 331 -18.51 5.79 0.16
CA ARG A 331 -19.48 4.87 -0.45
C ARG A 331 -19.07 4.31 -1.81
N HIS A 332 -17.86 4.57 -2.27
CA HIS A 332 -17.44 4.02 -3.54
C HIS A 332 -15.94 3.87 -3.67
N TYR A 333 -15.55 2.96 -4.54
CA TYR A 333 -14.21 2.90 -5.13
C TYR A 333 -14.30 3.22 -6.61
N ALA A 334 -13.27 3.90 -7.13
CA ALA A 334 -13.14 4.22 -8.54
C ALA A 334 -11.70 3.93 -9.01
N GLN A 335 -11.56 3.29 -10.15
CA GLN A 335 -10.26 2.98 -10.75
C GLN A 335 -10.14 3.65 -12.12
N ASN A 336 -9.02 4.33 -12.35
CA ASN A 336 -8.66 4.91 -13.63
C ASN A 336 -8.26 3.84 -14.65
N HIS A 337 -8.34 4.16 -15.95
CA HIS A 337 -7.89 3.29 -17.02
C HIS A 337 -6.47 2.79 -16.80
N LYS A 338 -6.22 1.52 -17.16
CA LYS A 338 -4.89 0.88 -17.07
C LYS A 338 -4.09 1.00 -18.36
N ASP A 339 -4.78 1.23 -19.46
CA ASP A 339 -4.20 1.49 -20.77
C ASP A 339 -3.98 2.98 -20.97
N MET A 340 -2.81 3.36 -21.52
CA MET A 340 -2.44 4.76 -21.67
C MET A 340 -3.30 5.48 -22.71
N ASP A 341 -3.62 4.79 -23.81
CA ASP A 341 -4.41 5.41 -24.89
C ASP A 341 -5.86 5.67 -24.43
N GLU A 342 -6.44 4.75 -23.66
CA GLU A 342 -7.77 4.93 -23.06
C GLU A 342 -7.76 6.01 -21.97
N TYR A 343 -6.70 6.08 -21.18
CA TYR A 343 -6.52 7.14 -20.19
C TYR A 343 -6.46 8.53 -20.86
N GLU A 344 -5.63 8.68 -21.87
CA GLU A 344 -5.48 9.94 -22.60
C GLU A 344 -6.77 10.34 -23.34
N LYS A 345 -7.43 9.37 -24.00
CA LYS A 345 -8.69 9.57 -24.72
C LYS A 345 -9.82 10.06 -23.82
N ALA A 346 -9.94 9.50 -22.61
CA ALA A 346 -10.93 9.97 -21.63
C ALA A 346 -10.68 11.44 -21.27
N ILE A 347 -9.44 11.81 -20.95
CA ILE A 347 -9.05 13.18 -20.59
C ILE A 347 -9.25 14.15 -21.76
N ASP A 348 -8.87 13.77 -22.99
CA ASP A 348 -9.07 14.61 -24.19
C ASP A 348 -10.56 14.82 -24.51
N SER A 349 -11.44 13.90 -24.07
CA SER A 349 -12.90 14.09 -24.14
C SER A 349 -13.47 14.98 -23.03
N GLY A 350 -12.62 15.51 -22.12
CA GLY A 350 -13.03 16.34 -21.00
C GLY A 350 -13.61 15.56 -19.81
N LYS A 351 -13.38 14.24 -19.75
CA LYS A 351 -13.85 13.34 -18.69
C LYS A 351 -12.68 12.92 -17.78
N LEU A 352 -12.99 12.60 -16.51
CA LEU A 352 -12.06 11.87 -15.65
C LEU A 352 -11.73 10.51 -16.28
N PRO A 353 -10.50 9.99 -16.12
CA PRO A 353 -10.06 8.74 -16.78
C PRO A 353 -10.60 7.48 -16.09
N TYR A 354 -11.85 7.51 -15.67
CA TYR A 354 -12.56 6.44 -14.97
C TYR A 354 -12.79 5.23 -15.86
N ALA A 355 -12.39 4.06 -15.42
CA ALA A 355 -12.59 2.80 -16.11
C ALA A 355 -13.67 1.92 -15.47
N LYS A 356 -13.66 1.81 -14.15
CA LYS A 356 -14.57 0.95 -13.39
C LYS A 356 -14.55 1.31 -11.91
N GLY A 357 -15.54 0.83 -11.18
CA GLY A 357 -15.63 1.03 -9.74
C GLY A 357 -16.68 0.16 -9.10
N ILE A 358 -17.03 0.48 -7.87
CA ILE A 358 -18.12 -0.15 -7.12
C ILE A 358 -18.73 0.85 -6.16
N TYR A 359 -20.06 0.85 -6.08
CA TYR A 359 -20.81 1.55 -5.04
C TYR A 359 -21.05 0.59 -3.88
N LEU A 360 -20.85 1.07 -2.65
CA LEU A 360 -20.95 0.29 -1.43
C LEU A 360 -22.35 0.37 -0.86
N SER A 361 -23.02 -0.76 -0.72
CA SER A 361 -24.27 -0.91 0.03
C SER A 361 -24.01 -0.70 1.54
N ASP A 362 -25.07 -0.60 2.32
CA ASP A 362 -24.93 -0.54 3.79
C ASP A 362 -24.32 -1.83 4.35
N GLU A 363 -24.62 -2.99 3.75
CA GLU A 363 -24.00 -4.28 4.09
C GLU A 363 -22.50 -4.28 3.76
N ASP A 364 -22.10 -3.76 2.59
CA ASP A 364 -20.68 -3.64 2.24
C ASP A 364 -19.94 -2.74 3.24
N LEU A 365 -20.54 -1.64 3.67
CA LEU A 365 -19.94 -0.74 4.66
C LEU A 365 -19.80 -1.42 6.02
N LEU A 366 -20.79 -2.19 6.46
CA LEU A 366 -20.74 -2.95 7.70
C LEU A 366 -19.64 -4.01 7.65
N ARG A 367 -19.60 -4.86 6.61
CA ARG A 367 -18.57 -5.88 6.43
C ARG A 367 -17.19 -5.27 6.28
N LYS A 368 -17.06 -4.16 5.53
CA LYS A 368 -15.83 -3.39 5.43
C LYS A 368 -15.34 -2.94 6.81
N SER A 369 -16.23 -2.40 7.65
CA SER A 369 -15.85 -1.96 8.99
C SER A 369 -15.32 -3.13 9.84
N VAL A 370 -16.00 -4.29 9.82
CA VAL A 370 -15.55 -5.48 10.53
C VAL A 370 -14.20 -5.99 10.01
N ILE A 371 -14.12 -6.28 8.71
CA ILE A 371 -12.92 -6.83 8.05
C ILE A 371 -11.70 -5.92 8.22
N MET A 372 -11.86 -4.62 7.98
CA MET A 372 -10.73 -3.68 8.04
C MET A 372 -10.26 -3.45 9.48
N ASN A 373 -11.14 -3.48 10.49
CA ASN A 373 -10.73 -3.44 11.89
C ASN A 373 -9.93 -4.71 12.28
N LEU A 374 -10.39 -5.88 11.91
CA LEU A 374 -9.65 -7.13 12.14
C LEU A 374 -8.27 -7.08 11.48
N MET A 375 -8.20 -6.67 10.21
CA MET A 375 -6.96 -6.60 9.43
C MET A 375 -5.97 -5.56 9.93
N SER A 376 -6.44 -4.46 10.54
CA SER A 376 -5.59 -3.35 10.97
C SER A 376 -5.28 -3.36 12.45
N ASN A 377 -6.25 -3.73 13.29
CA ASN A 377 -6.16 -3.60 14.75
C ASN A 377 -6.16 -4.96 15.49
N PHE A 378 -6.22 -6.06 14.75
CA PHE A 378 -6.29 -7.42 15.31
C PHE A 378 -7.44 -7.61 16.29
N GLY A 379 -8.49 -6.84 16.11
CA GLY A 379 -9.66 -6.86 16.98
C GLY A 379 -10.76 -5.95 16.51
N LEU A 380 -11.89 -6.03 17.19
CA LEU A 380 -13.10 -5.29 16.85
C LEU A 380 -13.85 -4.95 18.13
N ASP A 381 -14.28 -3.70 18.29
CA ASP A 381 -15.26 -3.28 19.29
C ASP A 381 -16.68 -3.55 18.75
N ILE A 382 -17.35 -4.55 19.30
CA ILE A 382 -18.68 -4.96 18.85
C ILE A 382 -19.71 -3.86 19.11
N LYS A 383 -19.65 -3.21 20.27
CA LYS A 383 -20.59 -2.12 20.61
C LYS A 383 -20.43 -0.91 19.69
N ALA A 384 -19.20 -0.62 19.27
CA ALA A 384 -18.98 0.44 18.30
C ALA A 384 -19.65 0.14 16.96
N ILE A 385 -19.55 -1.12 16.48
CA ILE A 385 -20.23 -1.55 15.26
C ILE A 385 -21.76 -1.52 15.43
N GLU A 386 -22.29 -2.06 16.53
CA GLU A 386 -23.74 -2.04 16.78
C GLU A 386 -24.32 -0.63 16.82
N ASN A 387 -23.58 0.31 17.43
CA ASN A 387 -23.97 1.73 17.49
C ASN A 387 -23.88 2.43 16.13
N GLU A 388 -22.83 2.14 15.34
CA GLU A 388 -22.63 2.77 14.03
C GLU A 388 -23.66 2.31 13.01
N PHE A 389 -23.96 0.99 12.99
CA PHE A 389 -24.80 0.38 11.96
C PHE A 389 -26.22 0.05 12.45
N HIS A 390 -26.55 0.29 13.72
CA HIS A 390 -27.85 0.04 14.32
C HIS A 390 -28.33 -1.42 14.16
N ILE A 391 -27.44 -2.38 14.42
CA ILE A 391 -27.69 -3.83 14.33
C ILE A 391 -27.48 -4.50 15.68
N ASN A 392 -27.97 -5.75 15.80
CA ASN A 392 -27.46 -6.70 16.79
C ASN A 392 -26.36 -7.54 16.13
N PHE A 393 -25.13 -7.41 16.58
CA PHE A 393 -23.97 -8.04 15.96
C PHE A 393 -24.06 -9.57 15.94
N PHE A 394 -24.51 -10.18 17.05
CA PHE A 394 -24.58 -11.64 17.19
C PHE A 394 -25.70 -12.27 16.37
N GLU A 395 -26.78 -11.53 16.13
CA GLU A 395 -27.86 -11.98 15.26
C GLU A 395 -27.48 -11.83 13.78
N HIS A 396 -26.87 -10.69 13.43
CA HIS A 396 -26.51 -10.36 12.06
C HIS A 396 -25.39 -11.27 11.51
N PHE A 397 -24.34 -11.51 12.29
CA PHE A 397 -23.18 -12.32 11.93
C PHE A 397 -23.20 -13.73 12.53
N LYS A 398 -24.39 -14.33 12.70
CA LYS A 398 -24.55 -15.63 13.34
C LYS A 398 -23.75 -16.74 12.64
N ASP A 399 -23.83 -16.80 11.31
CA ASP A 399 -23.19 -17.85 10.52
C ASP A 399 -21.67 -17.64 10.45
N GLU A 400 -21.23 -16.40 10.32
CA GLU A 400 -19.82 -16.01 10.34
C GLU A 400 -19.17 -16.33 11.70
N LEU A 401 -19.88 -16.06 12.78
CA LEU A 401 -19.41 -16.38 14.13
C LEU A 401 -19.36 -17.91 14.37
N GLU A 402 -20.23 -18.69 13.75
CA GLU A 402 -20.15 -20.15 13.80
C GLU A 402 -18.90 -20.65 13.04
N GLU A 403 -18.61 -20.08 11.86
CA GLU A 403 -17.36 -20.39 11.14
C GLU A 403 -16.13 -19.99 11.97
N LEU A 404 -16.16 -18.83 12.63
CA LEU A 404 -15.07 -18.33 13.46
C LEU A 404 -14.72 -19.24 14.64
N LYS A 405 -15.66 -20.07 15.13
CA LYS A 405 -15.39 -21.07 16.17
C LYS A 405 -14.31 -22.08 15.78
N ASN A 406 -14.16 -22.38 14.48
CA ASN A 406 -13.09 -23.24 13.99
C ASN A 406 -11.68 -22.62 14.21
N LEU A 407 -11.63 -21.33 14.51
CA LEU A 407 -10.42 -20.55 14.79
C LEU A 407 -10.37 -20.07 16.25
N SER A 408 -11.16 -20.67 17.16
CA SER A 408 -11.27 -20.27 18.57
C SER A 408 -9.95 -20.34 19.35
N GLU A 409 -8.97 -21.09 18.87
CA GLU A 409 -7.60 -21.10 19.40
C GLU A 409 -6.88 -19.74 19.21
N PHE A 410 -7.26 -18.97 18.19
CA PHE A 410 -6.63 -17.71 17.78
C PHE A 410 -7.47 -16.48 18.08
N VAL A 411 -8.77 -16.66 18.23
CA VAL A 411 -9.74 -15.58 18.35
C VAL A 411 -10.58 -15.77 19.61
N ASN A 412 -10.62 -14.72 20.41
CA ASN A 412 -11.52 -14.66 21.57
C ASN A 412 -12.68 -13.71 21.25
N VAL A 413 -13.91 -14.22 21.37
CA VAL A 413 -15.16 -13.46 21.18
C VAL A 413 -15.83 -13.31 22.53
N THR A 414 -16.07 -12.06 22.94
CA THR A 414 -16.84 -11.70 24.15
C THR A 414 -18.09 -10.93 23.74
N ALA A 415 -18.93 -10.56 24.70
CA ALA A 415 -20.11 -9.73 24.43
C ALA A 415 -19.76 -8.33 23.86
N ASP A 416 -18.55 -7.84 24.13
CA ASP A 416 -18.17 -6.46 23.80
C ASP A 416 -17.12 -6.38 22.68
N LYS A 417 -16.34 -7.45 22.45
CA LYS A 417 -15.21 -7.39 21.51
C LYS A 417 -14.84 -8.74 20.92
N ILE A 418 -14.25 -8.68 19.72
CA ILE A 418 -13.42 -9.74 19.14
C ILE A 418 -11.96 -9.32 19.32
N SER A 419 -11.10 -10.25 19.73
CA SER A 419 -9.65 -10.03 19.85
C SER A 419 -8.88 -11.23 19.32
N VAL A 420 -7.80 -10.95 18.60
CA VAL A 420 -6.93 -11.94 17.98
C VAL A 420 -5.62 -12.00 18.76
N ASN A 421 -5.15 -13.22 19.11
CA ASN A 421 -3.90 -13.38 19.82
C ASN A 421 -2.68 -13.29 18.88
N GLU A 422 -1.46 -13.28 19.45
CA GLU A 422 -0.22 -13.15 18.69
C GLU A 422 -0.08 -14.16 17.52
N THR A 423 -0.46 -15.43 17.74
CA THR A 423 -0.42 -16.45 16.69
C THR A 423 -1.48 -16.19 15.61
N GLY A 424 -2.66 -15.77 16.02
CA GLY A 424 -3.75 -15.40 15.09
C GLY A 424 -3.40 -14.25 14.16
N THR A 425 -2.48 -13.36 14.55
CA THR A 425 -2.04 -12.27 13.66
C THR A 425 -1.39 -12.78 12.37
N LEU A 426 -0.75 -13.94 12.40
CA LEU A 426 -0.17 -14.58 11.20
C LEU A 426 -1.24 -15.02 10.19
N ILE A 427 -2.43 -15.37 10.68
CA ILE A 427 -3.56 -15.83 9.86
C ILE A 427 -4.72 -14.84 9.87
N ILE A 428 -4.46 -13.57 10.20
CA ILE A 428 -5.49 -12.52 10.31
C ILE A 428 -6.37 -12.42 9.08
N ARG A 429 -5.78 -12.61 7.90
CA ARG A 429 -6.51 -12.64 6.65
C ARG A 429 -7.58 -13.75 6.63
N ASN A 430 -7.23 -14.95 7.10
CA ASN A 430 -8.16 -16.09 7.15
C ASN A 430 -9.26 -15.87 8.20
N ILE A 431 -8.95 -15.17 9.30
CA ILE A 431 -9.94 -14.75 10.30
C ILE A 431 -10.91 -13.73 9.69
N ALA A 432 -10.38 -12.72 8.96
CA ALA A 432 -11.20 -11.72 8.31
C ALA A 432 -12.12 -12.31 7.22
N MET A 433 -11.66 -13.37 6.52
CA MET A 433 -12.44 -14.08 5.49
C MET A 433 -13.71 -14.74 6.03
N CYS A 434 -13.85 -14.97 7.33
CA CYS A 434 -15.11 -15.47 7.91
C CYS A 434 -16.24 -14.44 7.76
N PHE A 435 -15.93 -13.16 7.56
CA PHE A 435 -16.89 -12.06 7.42
C PHE A 435 -17.04 -11.54 5.97
N ASP A 436 -16.40 -12.22 4.98
CA ASP A 436 -16.44 -11.85 3.56
C ASP A 436 -17.68 -12.37 2.83
#